data_df98fa66528267817b41f68a75c6fb7a
#
_entry.id   df98fa66528267817b41f68a75c6fb7a
#
_cell.length_a   1.000
_cell.length_b   1.000
_cell.length_c   1.000
_cell.angle_alpha   90.00
_cell.angle_beta   90.00
_cell.angle_gamma   90.00
#
_symmetry.space_group_name_H-M   'P 1'
#
loop_
_entity.id
_entity.type
_entity.pdbx_description
1 polymer ?
#
loop_
_entity_poly.entity_id
_entity_poly.type
_entity_poly.pdbx_seq_one_letter_code
_entity_poly.pdbx_strand_id
1 'polypeptide(L)'
;MLKRNKIGWIFQKTFLLLLYGLVVINLLVLLSGRTYLYDGLVNVYLKGKSGPDVYDINDGNSVRVTKAGHKAHAATSSKEVLSNSDLSFFKKYDTESFLVYKSDTLCYEWYENSFSQHKPSNSFSMAKSLVSLLIGIAIQEKKIKSLDEPVKNYIPKFAAYGRSTITIRNLLTMSSGLDWQESAANPFSENAEAYYSSDVNRIVLNQRLNHKPGKVFTYQSGNTQLLAIIVQKATGCSLSDYANDKIWRHLKPEDDVFWGADKSYQEKAFCCLYASPIDYLKLGRLILNEGVYDGKQIVPKSYLQQAFTPIPMLTKYLTPNRRYGLHFWVYQDKSVSINYFHGLQGQYILVFPKEKLIIVRTGHKRSEEYGVGDFFKNANRLDLNTNYTRIGHPTDLFRYIHIARKSIKLSHEVK
;
A
#
# COMPACT_ATOMS: atom_id res chain seq x y z
N MET A 1 -47.44 -43.57 -7.32
CA MET A 1 -46.09 -43.72 -7.95
C MET A 1 -45.71 -42.60 -8.93
N LEU A 2 -46.65 -41.97 -9.64
CA LEU A 2 -46.36 -40.95 -10.69
C LEU A 2 -45.75 -39.62 -10.20
N LYS A 3 -45.98 -39.18 -8.95
CA LYS A 3 -45.39 -37.92 -8.40
C LYS A 3 -43.88 -38.01 -8.11
N ARG A 4 -43.37 -39.18 -7.74
CA ARG A 4 -41.95 -39.40 -7.40
C ARG A 4 -41.03 -39.30 -8.63
N ASN A 5 -41.48 -39.73 -9.77
CA ASN A 5 -40.72 -39.65 -11.04
C ASN A 5 -40.63 -38.21 -11.60
N LYS A 6 -41.63 -37.34 -11.39
CA LYS A 6 -41.56 -35.93 -11.83
C LYS A 6 -40.53 -35.14 -11.04
N ILE A 7 -40.40 -35.35 -9.74
CA ILE A 7 -39.39 -34.66 -8.88
C ILE A 7 -37.99 -35.08 -9.31
N GLY A 8 -37.75 -36.38 -9.52
CA GLY A 8 -36.40 -36.85 -9.99
C GLY A 8 -36.05 -36.28 -11.37
N TRP A 9 -37.01 -36.20 -12.30
CA TRP A 9 -36.77 -35.61 -13.60
C TRP A 9 -36.49 -34.09 -13.56
N ILE A 10 -37.16 -33.33 -12.68
CA ILE A 10 -36.88 -31.91 -12.47
C ILE A 10 -35.48 -31.75 -11.89
N PHE A 11 -35.11 -32.52 -10.88
CA PHE A 11 -33.76 -32.51 -10.30
C PHE A 11 -32.68 -32.80 -11.33
N GLN A 12 -32.88 -33.82 -12.17
CA GLN A 12 -31.93 -34.17 -13.22
C GLN A 12 -31.77 -33.07 -14.26
N LYS A 13 -32.86 -32.43 -14.71
CA LYS A 13 -32.80 -31.31 -15.65
C LYS A 13 -32.12 -30.08 -15.04
N THR A 14 -32.45 -29.75 -13.78
CA THR A 14 -31.81 -28.63 -13.08
C THR A 14 -30.31 -28.87 -12.92
N PHE A 15 -29.91 -30.10 -12.54
CA PHE A 15 -28.50 -30.48 -12.42
C PHE A 15 -27.77 -30.36 -13.78
N LEU A 16 -28.38 -30.85 -14.89
CA LEU A 16 -27.77 -30.74 -16.22
C LEU A 16 -27.67 -29.27 -16.69
N LEU A 17 -28.64 -28.43 -16.38
CA LEU A 17 -28.58 -26.98 -16.68
C LEU A 17 -27.48 -26.27 -15.87
N LEU A 18 -27.31 -26.60 -14.58
CA LEU A 18 -26.25 -26.08 -13.77
C LEU A 18 -24.86 -26.54 -14.27
N LEU A 19 -24.72 -27.81 -14.62
CA LEU A 19 -23.50 -28.35 -15.20
C LEU A 19 -23.16 -27.68 -16.53
N TYR A 20 -24.12 -27.51 -17.40
CA TYR A 20 -23.94 -26.78 -18.66
C TYR A 20 -23.54 -25.33 -18.42
N GLY A 21 -24.19 -24.63 -17.49
CA GLY A 21 -23.82 -23.28 -17.09
C GLY A 21 -22.41 -23.20 -16.58
N LEU A 22 -22.00 -24.16 -15.75
CA LEU A 22 -20.62 -24.25 -15.23
C LEU A 22 -19.60 -24.44 -16.36
N VAL A 23 -19.89 -25.33 -17.32
CA VAL A 23 -19.01 -25.56 -18.48
C VAL A 23 -18.87 -24.29 -19.32
N VAL A 24 -19.98 -23.60 -19.60
CA VAL A 24 -20.00 -22.36 -20.38
C VAL A 24 -19.18 -21.27 -19.67
N ILE A 25 -19.36 -21.08 -18.35
CA ILE A 25 -18.59 -20.11 -17.57
C ILE A 25 -17.10 -20.44 -17.64
N ASN A 26 -16.70 -21.71 -17.44
CA ASN A 26 -15.31 -22.11 -17.55
C ASN A 26 -14.74 -21.84 -18.94
N LEU A 27 -15.46 -22.16 -20.01
CA LEU A 27 -15.03 -21.85 -21.37
C LEU A 27 -14.86 -20.33 -21.57
N LEU A 28 -15.76 -19.51 -21.08
CA LEU A 28 -15.65 -18.04 -21.16
C LEU A 28 -14.43 -17.52 -20.40
N VAL A 29 -14.15 -18.04 -19.20
CA VAL A 29 -12.95 -17.68 -18.43
C VAL A 29 -11.68 -18.04 -19.18
N LEU A 30 -11.60 -19.26 -19.73
CA LEU A 30 -10.43 -19.72 -20.50
C LEU A 30 -10.24 -18.93 -21.81
N LEU A 31 -11.30 -18.74 -22.59
CA LEU A 31 -11.23 -17.99 -23.84
C LEU A 31 -10.92 -16.50 -23.65
N SER A 32 -11.37 -15.91 -22.53
CA SER A 32 -11.02 -14.52 -22.19
C SER A 32 -9.61 -14.35 -21.63
N GLY A 33 -8.90 -15.44 -21.33
CA GLY A 33 -7.59 -15.42 -20.68
C GLY A 33 -7.60 -14.99 -19.20
N ARG A 34 -8.80 -14.91 -18.58
CA ARG A 34 -8.99 -14.43 -17.19
C ARG A 34 -8.86 -15.54 -16.15
N THR A 35 -7.89 -16.44 -16.32
CA THR A 35 -7.67 -17.58 -15.41
C THR A 35 -7.37 -17.18 -13.98
N TYR A 36 -6.92 -15.95 -13.73
CA TYR A 36 -6.74 -15.39 -12.39
C TYR A 36 -8.02 -15.39 -11.54
N LEU A 37 -9.21 -15.47 -12.18
CA LEU A 37 -10.48 -15.60 -11.46
C LEU A 37 -10.58 -16.88 -10.65
N TYR A 38 -9.90 -17.97 -11.06
CA TYR A 38 -9.83 -19.20 -10.28
C TYR A 38 -8.96 -19.00 -9.03
N ASP A 39 -7.81 -18.32 -9.16
CA ASP A 39 -6.95 -18.00 -8.01
C ASP A 39 -7.70 -17.10 -7.02
N GLY A 40 -8.45 -16.11 -7.50
CA GLY A 40 -9.32 -15.26 -6.67
C GLY A 40 -10.45 -16.06 -5.99
N LEU A 41 -11.11 -16.97 -6.71
CA LEU A 41 -12.14 -17.83 -6.14
C LEU A 41 -11.60 -18.70 -5.00
N VAL A 42 -10.47 -19.37 -5.21
CA VAL A 42 -9.86 -20.27 -4.23
C VAL A 42 -9.31 -19.51 -3.02
N ASN A 43 -8.57 -18.43 -3.26
CA ASN A 43 -7.84 -17.73 -2.19
C ASN A 43 -8.70 -16.73 -1.41
N VAL A 44 -9.86 -16.36 -1.94
CA VAL A 44 -10.80 -15.43 -1.28
C VAL A 44 -12.06 -16.17 -0.88
N TYR A 45 -12.92 -16.50 -1.84
CA TYR A 45 -14.29 -16.94 -1.54
C TYR A 45 -14.35 -18.32 -0.86
N LEU A 46 -13.54 -19.30 -1.31
CA LEU A 46 -13.53 -20.63 -0.67
C LEU A 46 -12.86 -20.62 0.70
N LYS A 47 -12.06 -19.60 1.02
CA LYS A 47 -11.49 -19.36 2.36
C LYS A 47 -12.35 -18.45 3.23
N GLY A 48 -13.56 -18.07 2.78
CA GLY A 48 -14.47 -17.18 3.51
C GLY A 48 -13.98 -15.74 3.66
N LYS A 49 -13.02 -15.30 2.82
CA LYS A 49 -12.50 -13.94 2.82
C LYS A 49 -13.35 -13.06 1.88
N SER A 50 -13.30 -11.75 2.06
CA SER A 50 -13.98 -10.76 1.20
C SER A 50 -13.05 -10.05 0.21
N GLY A 51 -11.75 -10.37 0.23
CA GLY A 51 -10.72 -9.74 -0.60
C GLY A 51 -9.32 -10.10 -0.13
N PRO A 52 -8.29 -9.32 -0.55
CA PRO A 52 -6.91 -9.46 -0.08
C PRO A 52 -6.80 -9.37 1.44
N ASP A 53 -5.89 -10.15 2.02
CA ASP A 53 -5.68 -10.27 3.46
C ASP A 53 -4.26 -9.81 3.83
N VAL A 54 -4.07 -9.35 5.07
CA VAL A 54 -2.75 -8.97 5.60
C VAL A 54 -1.77 -10.14 5.70
N TYR A 55 -2.25 -11.39 5.61
CA TYR A 55 -1.45 -12.62 5.71
C TYR A 55 -1.44 -13.47 4.43
N ASP A 56 -1.71 -12.87 3.28
CA ASP A 56 -1.75 -13.58 2.00
C ASP A 56 -0.38 -14.12 1.53
N ILE A 57 0.71 -13.87 2.26
CA ILE A 57 2.05 -14.38 1.93
C ILE A 57 2.07 -15.90 1.75
N ASN A 58 1.24 -16.62 2.51
CA ASN A 58 1.15 -18.07 2.46
C ASN A 58 0.26 -18.59 1.31
N ASP A 59 -0.46 -17.69 0.64
CA ASP A 59 -1.42 -18.01 -0.41
C ASP A 59 -0.85 -17.82 -1.83
N GLY A 60 0.41 -17.34 -1.94
CA GLY A 60 1.05 -17.02 -3.22
C GLY A 60 2.57 -17.11 -3.19
N ASN A 61 3.19 -16.81 -4.32
CA ASN A 61 4.64 -16.74 -4.41
C ASN A 61 5.16 -15.46 -3.73
N SER A 62 6.34 -15.56 -3.15
CA SER A 62 7.05 -14.42 -2.58
C SER A 62 8.55 -14.52 -2.84
N VAL A 63 9.20 -13.37 -2.88
CA VAL A 63 10.66 -13.24 -2.95
C VAL A 63 11.13 -12.71 -1.61
N ARG A 64 12.15 -13.35 -1.01
CA ARG A 64 12.77 -12.81 0.19
C ARG A 64 13.60 -11.58 -0.20
N VAL A 65 13.25 -10.42 0.36
CA VAL A 65 13.98 -9.18 0.16
C VAL A 65 15.26 -9.19 1.00
N THR A 66 15.15 -9.52 2.30
CA THR A 66 16.30 -9.59 3.20
C THR A 66 16.04 -10.58 4.33
N LYS A 67 17.12 -11.10 4.91
CA LYS A 67 17.07 -11.90 6.14
C LYS A 67 17.15 -11.01 7.37
N ALA A 68 16.49 -11.43 8.44
CA ALA A 68 16.71 -10.93 9.79
C ALA A 68 18.22 -10.99 10.12
N GLY A 69 18.75 -9.89 10.63
CA GLY A 69 20.19 -9.80 10.90
C GLY A 69 20.51 -9.25 12.29
N HIS A 70 19.50 -8.86 13.05
CA HIS A 70 19.69 -8.15 14.31
C HIS A 70 18.86 -8.75 15.44
N LYS A 71 19.35 -8.59 16.68
CA LYS A 71 18.59 -8.94 17.88
C LYS A 71 17.30 -8.12 17.89
N ALA A 72 16.18 -8.82 18.10
CA ALA A 72 14.92 -8.20 18.41
C ALA A 72 15.07 -7.25 19.61
N HIS A 73 14.45 -6.06 19.53
CA HIS A 73 14.33 -5.22 20.71
C HIS A 73 13.40 -5.91 21.73
N ALA A 74 13.68 -5.74 23.02
CA ALA A 74 12.77 -6.18 24.05
C ALA A 74 11.51 -5.29 24.01
N ALA A 75 10.33 -5.92 23.90
CA ALA A 75 9.07 -5.17 23.92
C ALA A 75 8.94 -4.38 25.24
N THR A 76 8.66 -3.09 25.11
CA THR A 76 8.40 -2.22 26.27
C THR A 76 6.97 -2.43 26.73
N SER A 77 6.75 -3.10 27.86
CA SER A 77 5.41 -3.34 28.40
C SER A 77 4.77 -2.02 28.85
N SER A 78 3.84 -1.50 28.04
CA SER A 78 3.08 -0.29 28.39
C SER A 78 1.57 -0.57 28.42
N LYS A 79 1.15 -1.56 29.21
CA LYS A 79 -0.26 -2.00 29.27
C LYS A 79 -1.24 -0.95 29.81
N GLU A 80 -0.77 0.11 30.48
CA GLU A 80 -1.63 0.99 31.30
C GLU A 80 -2.14 2.28 30.61
N VAL A 81 -1.76 2.55 29.35
CA VAL A 81 -1.99 3.87 28.72
C VAL A 81 -3.29 3.96 27.93
N LEU A 82 -3.85 2.85 27.46
CA LEU A 82 -5.08 2.84 26.66
C LEU A 82 -6.32 2.81 27.57
N SER A 83 -7.23 3.75 27.33
CA SER A 83 -8.56 3.71 27.97
C SER A 83 -9.42 2.63 27.30
N ASN A 84 -10.50 2.22 27.99
CA ASN A 84 -11.49 1.29 27.43
C ASN A 84 -12.06 1.79 26.08
N SER A 85 -12.19 3.11 25.89
CA SER A 85 -12.63 3.70 24.63
C SER A 85 -11.57 3.58 23.52
N ASP A 86 -10.28 3.64 23.85
CA ASP A 86 -9.18 3.44 22.90
C ASP A 86 -9.09 1.97 22.49
N LEU A 87 -9.23 1.05 23.43
CA LEU A 87 -9.29 -0.39 23.16
C LEU A 87 -10.52 -0.77 22.31
N SER A 88 -11.68 -0.19 22.61
CA SER A 88 -12.89 -0.37 21.79
C SER A 88 -12.70 0.15 20.37
N PHE A 89 -11.98 1.26 20.20
CA PHE A 89 -11.63 1.78 18.88
C PHE A 89 -10.65 0.85 18.15
N PHE A 90 -9.65 0.31 18.82
CA PHE A 90 -8.72 -0.68 18.23
C PHE A 90 -9.46 -1.92 17.77
N LYS A 91 -10.37 -2.44 18.61
CA LYS A 91 -11.24 -3.58 18.28
C LYS A 91 -12.15 -3.29 17.08
N LYS A 92 -12.76 -2.09 17.00
CA LYS A 92 -13.61 -1.69 15.88
C LYS A 92 -12.89 -1.79 14.54
N TYR A 93 -11.61 -1.45 14.51
CA TYR A 93 -10.80 -1.45 13.28
C TYR A 93 -9.86 -2.65 13.18
N ASP A 94 -10.05 -3.69 14.00
CA ASP A 94 -9.20 -4.89 14.04
C ASP A 94 -7.72 -4.51 13.98
N THR A 95 -7.31 -3.61 14.89
CA THR A 95 -5.91 -3.17 15.02
C THR A 95 -5.10 -4.29 15.61
N GLU A 96 -3.97 -4.63 15.01
CA GLU A 96 -3.07 -5.69 15.46
C GLU A 96 -1.82 -5.15 16.12
N SER A 97 -1.31 -4.02 15.64
CA SER A 97 -0.18 -3.33 16.26
C SER A 97 -0.35 -1.83 16.23
N PHE A 98 0.19 -1.18 17.25
CA PHE A 98 0.22 0.26 17.35
C PHE A 98 1.49 0.71 18.07
N LEU A 99 2.39 1.37 17.34
CA LEU A 99 3.69 1.83 17.83
C LEU A 99 3.77 3.35 17.78
N VAL A 100 4.34 3.94 18.81
CA VAL A 100 4.59 5.39 18.89
C VAL A 100 6.06 5.64 19.22
N TYR A 101 6.74 6.28 18.28
CA TYR A 101 8.15 6.62 18.39
C TYR A 101 8.31 8.12 18.37
N LYS A 102 9.04 8.69 19.35
CA LYS A 102 9.27 10.12 19.45
C LYS A 102 10.67 10.41 19.93
N SER A 103 11.34 11.39 19.27
CA SER A 103 12.67 11.89 19.70
C SER A 103 13.64 10.74 19.99
N ASP A 104 13.83 9.86 19.02
CA ASP A 104 14.72 8.70 19.03
C ASP A 104 14.39 7.60 20.05
N THR A 105 13.18 7.63 20.61
CA THR A 105 12.70 6.62 21.57
C THR A 105 11.38 5.99 21.12
N LEU A 106 11.29 4.67 21.22
CA LEU A 106 10.01 3.94 21.12
C LEU A 106 9.29 4.14 22.46
N CYS A 107 8.33 5.10 22.49
CA CYS A 107 7.64 5.52 23.70
C CYS A 107 6.49 4.62 24.08
N TYR A 108 5.88 3.98 23.09
CA TYR A 108 4.72 3.13 23.29
C TYR A 108 4.62 2.08 22.20
N GLU A 109 4.29 0.86 22.59
CA GLU A 109 3.96 -0.24 21.70
C GLU A 109 2.82 -1.06 22.27
N TRP A 110 1.91 -1.45 21.40
CA TRP A 110 0.79 -2.30 21.73
C TRP A 110 0.57 -3.32 20.62
N TYR A 111 0.28 -4.53 21.02
CA TYR A 111 -0.02 -5.64 20.13
C TYR A 111 -1.28 -6.36 20.62
N GLU A 112 -2.15 -6.78 19.70
CA GLU A 112 -3.29 -7.63 20.01
C GLU A 112 -2.81 -8.98 20.61
N ASN A 113 -3.57 -9.58 21.51
CA ASN A 113 -3.14 -10.73 22.32
C ASN A 113 -2.58 -11.92 21.52
N SER A 114 -3.06 -12.14 20.30
CA SER A 114 -2.60 -13.20 19.40
C SER A 114 -1.51 -12.75 18.43
N PHE A 115 -1.14 -11.45 18.44
CA PHE A 115 -0.21 -10.85 17.50
C PHE A 115 1.19 -10.75 18.10
N SER A 116 2.20 -11.16 17.34
CA SER A 116 3.60 -11.00 17.72
C SER A 116 4.19 -9.75 17.07
N GLN A 117 5.04 -9.02 17.80
CA GLN A 117 5.85 -7.93 17.26
C GLN A 117 6.69 -8.36 16.04
N HIS A 118 6.98 -9.66 15.93
CA HIS A 118 7.77 -10.29 14.88
C HIS A 118 6.94 -10.85 13.74
N LYS A 119 5.61 -10.67 13.75
CA LYS A 119 4.74 -11.22 12.70
C LYS A 119 4.70 -10.28 11.49
N PRO A 120 5.27 -10.67 10.33
CA PRO A 120 5.17 -9.87 9.12
C PRO A 120 3.72 -9.76 8.65
N SER A 121 3.31 -8.58 8.26
CA SER A 121 2.00 -8.30 7.68
C SER A 121 2.15 -7.57 6.34
N ASN A 122 1.13 -7.70 5.49
CA ASN A 122 1.11 -7.06 4.18
C ASN A 122 1.04 -5.52 4.30
N SER A 123 2.00 -4.84 3.73
CA SER A 123 2.01 -3.38 3.62
C SER A 123 0.86 -2.83 2.78
N PHE A 124 0.30 -3.66 1.88
CA PHE A 124 -0.49 -3.17 0.77
C PHE A 124 0.19 -1.97 0.10
N SER A 125 -0.56 -0.92 -0.15
CA SER A 125 -0.07 0.24 -0.90
C SER A 125 1.05 1.04 -0.24
N MET A 126 1.47 0.73 0.99
CA MET A 126 2.70 1.32 1.56
C MET A 126 3.94 0.95 0.71
N ALA A 127 3.92 -0.19 0.03
CA ALA A 127 4.98 -0.60 -0.91
C ALA A 127 5.24 0.43 -2.02
N LYS A 128 4.21 1.16 -2.47
CA LYS A 128 4.35 2.21 -3.49
C LYS A 128 5.35 3.29 -3.08
N SER A 129 5.30 3.68 -1.81
CA SER A 129 6.25 4.68 -1.27
C SER A 129 7.68 4.13 -1.25
N LEU A 130 7.87 2.84 -0.96
CA LEU A 130 9.19 2.21 -1.05
C LEU A 130 9.73 2.23 -2.49
N VAL A 131 8.89 1.91 -3.48
CA VAL A 131 9.29 2.01 -4.90
C VAL A 131 9.67 3.44 -5.27
N SER A 132 8.97 4.44 -4.74
CA SER A 132 9.34 5.85 -4.92
C SER A 132 10.74 6.15 -4.37
N LEU A 133 11.06 5.66 -3.17
CA LEU A 133 12.40 5.84 -2.60
C LEU A 133 13.48 5.22 -3.50
N LEU A 134 13.23 4.03 -4.06
CA LEU A 134 14.16 3.37 -4.97
C LEU A 134 14.38 4.18 -6.27
N ILE A 135 13.36 4.81 -6.82
CA ILE A 135 13.50 5.76 -7.94
C ILE A 135 14.39 6.93 -7.55
N GLY A 136 14.20 7.52 -6.36
CA GLY A 136 15.03 8.62 -5.87
C GLY A 136 16.51 8.24 -5.75
N ILE A 137 16.79 7.03 -5.27
CA ILE A 137 18.14 6.47 -5.18
C ILE A 137 18.73 6.22 -6.57
N ALA A 138 17.96 5.63 -7.49
CA ALA A 138 18.42 5.37 -8.85
C ALA A 138 18.75 6.65 -9.62
N ILE A 139 18.04 7.76 -9.35
CA ILE A 139 18.37 9.09 -9.89
C ILE A 139 19.70 9.59 -9.28
N GLN A 140 19.91 9.46 -7.98
CA GLN A 140 21.17 9.84 -7.33
C GLN A 140 22.36 9.04 -7.90
N GLU A 141 22.15 7.76 -8.19
CA GLU A 141 23.15 6.88 -8.79
C GLU A 141 23.34 7.11 -10.29
N LYS A 142 22.63 8.06 -10.90
CA LYS A 142 22.62 8.35 -12.33
C LYS A 142 22.19 7.17 -13.23
N LYS A 143 21.52 6.18 -12.66
CA LYS A 143 20.91 5.06 -13.38
C LYS A 143 19.60 5.46 -14.05
N ILE A 144 18.91 6.44 -13.47
CA ILE A 144 17.79 7.17 -14.05
C ILE A 144 18.24 8.64 -14.18
N LYS A 145 18.01 9.24 -15.33
CA LYS A 145 18.49 10.60 -15.61
C LYS A 145 17.75 11.66 -14.79
N SER A 146 16.42 11.59 -14.73
CA SER A 146 15.58 12.51 -13.99
C SER A 146 14.15 11.99 -13.85
N LEU A 147 13.35 12.67 -13.03
CA LEU A 147 11.90 12.40 -12.93
C LEU A 147 11.15 12.65 -14.25
N ASP A 148 11.66 13.54 -15.09
CA ASP A 148 11.02 13.93 -16.35
C ASP A 148 11.46 13.06 -17.54
N GLU A 149 12.25 12.02 -17.28
CA GLU A 149 12.65 11.06 -18.29
C GLU A 149 11.44 10.25 -18.78
N PRO A 150 11.28 10.10 -20.12
CA PRO A 150 10.18 9.36 -20.70
C PRO A 150 10.25 7.86 -20.36
N VAL A 151 9.11 7.27 -20.00
CA VAL A 151 8.96 5.83 -19.71
C VAL A 151 9.42 4.95 -20.87
N LYS A 152 9.24 5.40 -22.11
CA LYS A 152 9.64 4.67 -23.32
C LYS A 152 11.13 4.36 -23.40
N ASN A 153 11.98 5.11 -22.68
CA ASN A 153 13.43 4.83 -22.65
C ASN A 153 13.75 3.51 -21.96
N TYR A 154 12.92 3.06 -21.04
CA TYR A 154 13.03 1.80 -20.31
C TYR A 154 12.05 0.74 -20.82
N ILE A 155 10.90 1.17 -21.32
CA ILE A 155 9.80 0.34 -21.79
C ILE A 155 9.46 0.73 -23.24
N PRO A 156 10.18 0.19 -24.28
CA PRO A 156 10.01 0.58 -25.67
C PRO A 156 8.56 0.49 -26.18
N LYS A 157 7.76 -0.40 -25.63
CA LYS A 157 6.32 -0.54 -25.95
C LYS A 157 5.53 0.76 -25.68
N PHE A 158 6.05 1.64 -24.84
CA PHE A 158 5.45 2.96 -24.56
C PHE A 158 5.77 4.03 -25.61
N ALA A 159 6.58 3.73 -26.62
CA ALA A 159 6.78 4.66 -27.75
C ALA A 159 5.54 4.80 -28.65
N ALA A 160 4.61 3.85 -28.58
CA ALA A 160 3.41 3.80 -29.41
C ALA A 160 2.13 4.21 -28.66
N TYR A 161 1.05 4.40 -29.42
CA TYR A 161 -0.32 4.60 -28.92
C TYR A 161 -0.47 5.81 -27.99
N GLY A 162 0.23 6.93 -28.29
CA GLY A 162 0.15 8.19 -27.53
C GLY A 162 0.87 8.19 -26.17
N ARG A 163 1.46 7.04 -25.75
CA ARG A 163 2.11 6.89 -24.44
C ARG A 163 3.54 7.44 -24.36
N SER A 164 4.12 7.85 -25.49
CA SER A 164 5.53 8.28 -25.63
C SER A 164 5.91 9.51 -24.78
N THR A 165 4.92 10.27 -24.32
CA THR A 165 5.09 11.47 -23.48
C THR A 165 4.92 11.20 -21.98
N ILE A 166 4.57 9.96 -21.59
CA ILE A 166 4.47 9.61 -20.17
C ILE A 166 5.88 9.63 -19.58
N THR A 167 6.07 10.36 -18.47
CA THR A 167 7.32 10.44 -17.73
C THR A 167 7.27 9.64 -16.42
N ILE A 168 8.43 9.38 -15.82
CA ILE A 168 8.55 8.79 -14.48
C ILE A 168 7.77 9.65 -13.46
N ARG A 169 7.84 10.99 -13.58
CA ARG A 169 7.04 11.91 -12.76
C ARG A 169 5.54 11.63 -12.88
N ASN A 170 5.04 11.42 -14.08
CA ASN A 170 3.62 11.16 -14.28
C ASN A 170 3.16 9.85 -13.59
N LEU A 171 4.02 8.83 -13.58
CA LEU A 171 3.75 7.59 -12.83
C LEU A 171 3.73 7.84 -11.33
N LEU A 172 4.77 8.50 -10.79
CA LEU A 172 4.91 8.80 -9.36
C LEU A 172 3.80 9.72 -8.82
N THR A 173 3.31 10.64 -9.63
CA THR A 173 2.24 11.57 -9.24
C THR A 173 0.84 11.04 -9.51
N MET A 174 0.72 9.78 -9.93
CA MET A 174 -0.56 9.17 -10.29
C MET A 174 -1.32 9.96 -11.37
N SER A 175 -0.58 10.43 -12.39
CA SER A 175 -1.11 11.25 -13.48
C SER A 175 -0.71 10.76 -14.87
N SER A 176 -0.44 9.47 -15.01
CA SER A 176 -0.04 8.86 -16.29
C SER A 176 -1.10 8.96 -17.38
N GLY A 177 -2.37 9.06 -17.00
CA GLY A 177 -3.50 9.04 -17.92
C GLY A 177 -3.80 7.68 -18.53
N LEU A 178 -3.19 6.62 -18.00
CA LEU A 178 -3.45 5.24 -18.44
C LEU A 178 -4.84 4.77 -18.01
N ASP A 179 -5.36 3.81 -18.74
CA ASP A 179 -6.64 3.16 -18.46
C ASP A 179 -6.41 2.04 -17.45
N TRP A 180 -6.80 2.30 -16.20
CA TRP A 180 -6.65 1.37 -15.09
C TRP A 180 -7.80 1.54 -14.10
N GLN A 181 -8.52 0.46 -13.83
CA GLN A 181 -9.57 0.44 -12.83
C GLN A 181 -9.01 0.01 -11.47
N GLU A 182 -8.88 0.97 -10.56
CA GLU A 182 -8.46 0.75 -9.17
C GLU A 182 -9.66 0.30 -8.33
N SER A 183 -9.93 -1.00 -8.31
CA SER A 183 -11.01 -1.58 -7.51
C SER A 183 -10.58 -2.92 -6.94
N ALA A 184 -10.67 -3.06 -5.62
CA ALA A 184 -10.49 -4.35 -4.94
C ALA A 184 -11.79 -5.18 -4.91
N ALA A 185 -12.94 -4.53 -5.06
CA ALA A 185 -14.24 -5.19 -5.00
C ALA A 185 -14.74 -5.72 -6.36
N ASN A 186 -14.25 -5.15 -7.48
CA ASN A 186 -14.60 -5.64 -8.81
C ASN A 186 -13.59 -6.71 -9.26
N PRO A 187 -13.98 -8.00 -9.36
CA PRO A 187 -13.07 -9.07 -9.77
C PRO A 187 -12.60 -8.93 -11.23
N PHE A 188 -13.23 -8.09 -12.03
CA PHE A 188 -12.87 -7.84 -13.44
C PHE A 188 -11.96 -6.62 -13.62
N SER A 189 -11.60 -5.91 -12.56
CA SER A 189 -10.71 -4.76 -12.63
C SER A 189 -9.25 -5.18 -12.87
N GLU A 190 -8.48 -4.30 -13.51
CA GLU A 190 -7.03 -4.52 -13.67
C GLU A 190 -6.33 -4.67 -12.32
N ASN A 191 -6.82 -4.01 -11.28
CA ASN A 191 -6.25 -4.14 -9.94
C ASN A 191 -6.44 -5.54 -9.36
N ALA A 192 -7.63 -6.14 -9.51
CA ALA A 192 -7.89 -7.51 -9.10
C ALA A 192 -7.11 -8.52 -9.96
N GLU A 193 -7.06 -8.31 -11.29
CA GLU A 193 -6.25 -9.13 -12.18
C GLU A 193 -4.78 -9.08 -11.76
N ALA A 194 -4.20 -7.90 -11.53
CA ALA A 194 -2.81 -7.75 -11.12
C ALA A 194 -2.51 -8.43 -9.77
N TYR A 195 -3.48 -8.45 -8.85
CA TYR A 195 -3.28 -9.09 -7.55
C TYR A 195 -3.22 -10.62 -7.64
N TYR A 196 -4.08 -11.23 -8.48
CA TYR A 196 -4.21 -12.69 -8.59
C TYR A 196 -3.55 -13.27 -9.86
N SER A 197 -3.01 -12.44 -10.76
CA SER A 197 -2.43 -12.87 -12.03
C SER A 197 -1.12 -13.63 -11.88
N SER A 198 -0.86 -14.47 -12.88
CA SER A 198 0.43 -15.13 -13.07
C SER A 198 1.47 -14.28 -13.81
N ASP A 199 1.09 -13.13 -14.39
CA ASP A 199 1.95 -12.22 -15.15
C ASP A 199 1.46 -10.78 -14.97
N VAL A 200 1.92 -10.15 -13.91
CA VAL A 200 1.54 -8.78 -13.56
C VAL A 200 2.07 -7.76 -14.55
N ASN A 201 3.23 -8.02 -15.15
CA ASN A 201 3.85 -7.10 -16.09
C ASN A 201 3.06 -7.03 -17.41
N ARG A 202 2.51 -8.16 -17.90
CA ARG A 202 1.67 -8.19 -19.10
C ARG A 202 0.50 -7.21 -18.98
N ILE A 203 -0.13 -7.13 -17.81
CA ILE A 203 -1.30 -6.27 -17.58
C ILE A 203 -0.91 -4.80 -17.75
N VAL A 204 0.13 -4.34 -17.05
CA VAL A 204 0.53 -2.93 -17.08
C VAL A 204 1.14 -2.49 -18.41
N LEU A 205 1.83 -3.39 -19.10
CA LEU A 205 2.42 -3.11 -20.42
C LEU A 205 1.37 -2.95 -21.51
N ASN A 206 0.17 -3.50 -21.33
CA ASN A 206 -0.94 -3.43 -22.28
C ASN A 206 -1.92 -2.28 -22.02
N GLN A 207 -1.72 -1.49 -20.98
CA GLN A 207 -2.58 -0.35 -20.64
C GLN A 207 -2.65 0.66 -21.79
N ARG A 208 -3.85 1.16 -22.08
CA ARG A 208 -4.10 2.19 -23.11
C ARG A 208 -4.02 3.58 -22.47
N LEU A 209 -3.73 4.57 -23.30
CA LEU A 209 -3.83 5.97 -22.87
C LEU A 209 -5.28 6.43 -22.96
N ASN A 210 -5.83 6.93 -21.85
CA ASN A 210 -7.20 7.43 -21.76
C ASN A 210 -7.26 8.96 -21.61
N HIS A 211 -6.24 9.54 -20.96
CA HIS A 211 -6.14 10.99 -20.75
C HIS A 211 -4.73 11.49 -21.01
N LYS A 212 -4.61 12.80 -21.31
CA LYS A 212 -3.30 13.44 -21.48
C LYS A 212 -2.47 13.31 -20.19
N PRO A 213 -1.22 12.80 -20.26
CA PRO A 213 -0.35 12.67 -19.10
C PRO A 213 -0.11 14.01 -18.37
N GLY A 214 -0.01 13.97 -17.05
CA GLY A 214 0.27 15.12 -16.20
C GLY A 214 -0.90 16.07 -15.98
N LYS A 215 -2.14 15.72 -16.36
CA LYS A 215 -3.29 16.61 -16.25
C LYS A 215 -4.23 16.28 -15.10
N VAL A 216 -4.46 15.00 -14.82
CA VAL A 216 -5.43 14.55 -13.85
C VAL A 216 -4.81 13.55 -12.90
N PHE A 217 -4.96 13.79 -11.61
CA PHE A 217 -4.62 12.82 -10.56
C PHE A 217 -5.68 11.70 -10.54
N THR A 218 -5.24 10.48 -10.82
CA THR A 218 -6.05 9.27 -10.67
C THR A 218 -5.19 8.19 -10.05
N TYR A 219 -5.52 7.78 -8.82
CA TYR A 219 -4.76 6.75 -8.11
C TYR A 219 -4.85 5.42 -8.85
N GLN A 220 -3.70 4.84 -9.23
CA GLN A 220 -3.61 3.67 -10.08
C GLN A 220 -2.40 2.81 -9.69
N SER A 221 -2.65 1.59 -9.24
CA SER A 221 -1.61 0.64 -8.85
C SER A 221 -0.68 0.26 -10.00
N GLY A 222 -1.17 0.22 -11.23
CA GLY A 222 -0.39 -0.07 -12.43
C GLY A 222 0.79 0.88 -12.65
N ASN A 223 0.67 2.15 -12.23
CA ASN A 223 1.78 3.10 -12.32
C ASN A 223 3.00 2.64 -11.52
N THR A 224 2.78 2.06 -10.34
CA THR A 224 3.87 1.57 -9.49
C THR A 224 4.53 0.32 -10.08
N GLN A 225 3.75 -0.56 -10.70
CA GLN A 225 4.33 -1.73 -11.38
C GLN A 225 5.20 -1.31 -12.56
N LEU A 226 4.80 -0.27 -13.33
CA LEU A 226 5.64 0.30 -14.38
C LEU A 226 6.93 0.91 -13.82
N LEU A 227 6.88 1.58 -12.66
CA LEU A 227 8.09 2.09 -11.99
C LEU A 227 9.02 0.96 -11.56
N ALA A 228 8.50 -0.17 -11.11
CA ALA A 228 9.31 -1.35 -10.79
C ALA A 228 10.05 -1.89 -12.02
N ILE A 229 9.37 -1.99 -13.16
CA ILE A 229 9.99 -2.38 -14.43
C ILE A 229 11.11 -1.38 -14.80
N ILE A 230 10.88 -0.08 -14.61
CA ILE A 230 11.90 0.95 -14.86
C ILE A 230 13.11 0.77 -13.95
N VAL A 231 12.90 0.53 -12.64
CA VAL A 231 14.00 0.26 -11.69
C VAL A 231 14.80 -0.95 -12.14
N GLN A 232 14.15 -2.07 -12.45
CA GLN A 232 14.82 -3.28 -12.93
C GLN A 232 15.63 -3.04 -14.20
N LYS A 233 15.07 -2.33 -15.20
CA LYS A 233 15.77 -2.00 -16.45
C LYS A 233 16.93 -1.04 -16.26
N ALA A 234 16.77 -0.03 -15.39
CA ALA A 234 17.81 0.95 -15.11
C ALA A 234 18.97 0.40 -14.29
N THR A 235 18.68 -0.54 -13.38
CA THR A 235 19.68 -1.05 -12.43
C THR A 235 20.29 -2.39 -12.81
N GLY A 236 19.59 -3.19 -13.63
CA GLY A 236 19.96 -4.55 -13.97
C GLY A 236 19.70 -5.58 -12.85
N CYS A 237 19.00 -5.16 -11.76
CA CYS A 237 18.69 -5.99 -10.60
C CYS A 237 17.19 -6.26 -10.52
N SER A 238 16.77 -7.32 -9.78
CA SER A 238 15.37 -7.45 -9.36
C SER A 238 14.99 -6.29 -8.45
N LEU A 239 13.69 -6.02 -8.31
CA LEU A 239 13.22 -4.97 -7.40
C LEU A 239 13.58 -5.30 -5.95
N SER A 240 13.47 -6.57 -5.55
CA SER A 240 13.81 -7.07 -4.22
C SER A 240 15.30 -6.93 -3.91
N ASP A 241 16.18 -7.32 -4.86
CA ASP A 241 17.64 -7.19 -4.66
C ASP A 241 18.05 -5.73 -4.53
N TYR A 242 17.48 -4.86 -5.38
CA TYR A 242 17.78 -3.43 -5.31
C TYR A 242 17.25 -2.81 -4.01
N ALA A 243 16.05 -3.19 -3.56
CA ALA A 243 15.49 -2.75 -2.29
C ALA A 243 16.34 -3.21 -1.10
N ASN A 244 16.83 -4.45 -1.13
CA ASN A 244 17.75 -4.95 -0.12
C ASN A 244 19.06 -4.15 -0.11
N ASP A 245 19.73 -4.05 -1.27
CA ASP A 245 21.03 -3.38 -1.38
C ASP A 245 20.98 -1.91 -0.95
N LYS A 246 19.89 -1.21 -1.32
CA LYS A 246 19.83 0.24 -1.12
C LYS A 246 19.15 0.67 0.17
N ILE A 247 18.21 -0.12 0.69
CA ILE A 247 17.41 0.29 1.86
C ILE A 247 17.51 -0.74 2.97
N TRP A 248 16.98 -1.95 2.79
CA TRP A 248 16.74 -2.86 3.90
C TRP A 248 17.98 -3.30 4.66
N ARG A 249 19.08 -3.64 3.99
CA ARG A 249 20.33 -4.02 4.67
C ARG A 249 20.87 -2.90 5.58
N HIS A 250 20.60 -1.63 5.26
CA HIS A 250 21.00 -0.48 6.06
C HIS A 250 20.05 -0.22 7.23
N LEU A 251 18.76 -0.54 7.06
CA LEU A 251 17.77 -0.46 8.14
C LEU A 251 17.92 -1.58 9.16
N LYS A 252 18.67 -2.65 8.83
CA LYS A 252 18.94 -3.78 9.71
C LYS A 252 17.64 -4.34 10.28
N PRO A 253 16.79 -5.00 9.47
CA PRO A 253 15.50 -5.50 9.93
C PRO A 253 15.67 -6.58 11.00
N GLU A 254 14.69 -6.67 11.90
CA GLU A 254 14.65 -7.67 12.97
C GLU A 254 14.09 -8.99 12.48
N ASP A 255 13.21 -8.91 11.49
CA ASP A 255 12.56 -10.06 10.89
C ASP A 255 12.87 -10.16 9.39
N ASP A 256 12.63 -11.34 8.81
CA ASP A 256 12.71 -11.53 7.36
C ASP A 256 11.67 -10.64 6.67
N VAL A 257 12.09 -9.96 5.62
CA VAL A 257 11.22 -9.14 4.78
C VAL A 257 11.00 -9.85 3.45
N PHE A 258 9.73 -9.92 3.01
CA PHE A 258 9.36 -10.57 1.77
C PHE A 258 8.57 -9.62 0.86
N TRP A 259 8.63 -9.87 -0.44
CA TRP A 259 7.76 -9.23 -1.42
C TRP A 259 6.93 -10.29 -2.13
N GLY A 260 5.61 -10.17 -2.08
CA GLY A 260 4.71 -11.05 -2.82
C GLY A 260 4.92 -10.90 -4.33
N ALA A 261 4.91 -12.00 -5.03
CA ALA A 261 5.22 -12.09 -6.44
C ALA A 261 4.14 -12.84 -7.23
N ASP A 262 4.18 -12.74 -8.55
CA ASP A 262 3.40 -13.59 -9.43
C ASP A 262 4.05 -14.97 -9.65
N LYS A 263 3.46 -15.81 -10.50
CA LYS A 263 3.99 -17.16 -10.77
C LYS A 263 5.36 -17.16 -11.45
N SER A 264 5.78 -16.05 -12.05
CA SER A 264 7.10 -15.85 -12.64
C SER A 264 8.10 -15.19 -11.68
N TYR A 265 7.74 -15.08 -10.39
CA TYR A 265 8.52 -14.41 -9.35
C TYR A 265 8.77 -12.92 -9.63
N GLN A 266 7.89 -12.28 -10.43
CA GLN A 266 7.91 -10.84 -10.59
C GLN A 266 7.17 -10.20 -9.42
N GLU A 267 7.84 -9.31 -8.70
CA GLU A 267 7.28 -8.65 -7.52
C GLU A 267 6.04 -7.82 -7.88
N LYS A 268 5.00 -7.93 -7.07
CA LYS A 268 3.80 -7.09 -7.12
C LYS A 268 4.11 -5.76 -6.43
N ALA A 269 4.78 -4.88 -7.15
CA ALA A 269 5.42 -3.68 -6.62
C ALA A 269 4.44 -2.68 -5.98
N PHE A 270 3.16 -2.72 -6.38
CA PHE A 270 2.13 -1.82 -5.89
C PHE A 270 1.55 -2.23 -4.52
N CYS A 271 1.93 -3.42 -4.02
CA CYS A 271 1.46 -3.99 -2.74
C CYS A 271 2.46 -5.02 -2.21
N CYS A 272 1.99 -5.80 -1.25
CA CYS A 272 2.47 -7.15 -0.98
C CYS A 272 3.92 -7.21 -0.47
N LEU A 273 4.43 -6.12 0.11
CA LEU A 273 5.63 -6.13 0.94
C LEU A 273 5.22 -6.58 2.35
N TYR A 274 5.90 -7.58 2.89
CA TYR A 274 5.64 -8.13 4.22
C TYR A 274 6.83 -7.84 5.13
N ALA A 275 6.56 -7.09 6.19
CA ALA A 275 7.53 -6.76 7.23
C ALA A 275 6.83 -6.72 8.60
N SER A 276 7.59 -6.83 9.67
CA SER A 276 7.08 -6.67 11.02
C SER A 276 6.78 -5.20 11.34
N PRO A 277 5.92 -4.91 12.34
CA PRO A 277 5.61 -3.53 12.73
C PRO A 277 6.85 -2.71 13.10
N ILE A 278 7.83 -3.33 13.75
CA ILE A 278 9.08 -2.65 14.11
C ILE A 278 9.94 -2.33 12.88
N ASP A 279 9.91 -3.19 11.87
CA ASP A 279 10.64 -2.95 10.63
C ASP A 279 9.96 -1.89 9.77
N TYR A 280 8.63 -1.79 9.81
CA TYR A 280 7.90 -0.64 9.26
C TYR A 280 8.26 0.67 9.99
N LEU A 281 8.48 0.64 11.31
CA LEU A 281 8.96 1.82 12.05
C LEU A 281 10.33 2.30 11.53
N LYS A 282 11.23 1.40 11.15
CA LYS A 282 12.55 1.76 10.58
C LYS A 282 12.42 2.54 9.26
N LEU A 283 11.44 2.21 8.42
CA LEU A 283 11.12 3.04 7.24
C LEU A 283 10.62 4.44 7.66
N GLY A 284 9.81 4.52 8.70
CA GLY A 284 9.38 5.81 9.26
C GLY A 284 10.56 6.64 9.77
N ARG A 285 11.53 6.03 10.45
CA ARG A 285 12.74 6.70 10.94
C ARG A 285 13.62 7.22 9.79
N LEU A 286 13.75 6.45 8.71
CA LEU A 286 14.44 6.90 7.50
C LEU A 286 13.83 8.20 6.94
N ILE A 287 12.48 8.27 6.90
CA ILE A 287 11.77 9.47 6.44
C ILE A 287 11.90 10.62 7.42
N LEU A 288 11.74 10.36 8.73
CA LEU A 288 11.85 11.36 9.78
C LEU A 288 13.21 12.07 9.75
N ASN A 289 14.26 11.31 9.48
CA ASN A 289 15.65 11.78 9.42
C ASN A 289 16.08 12.19 8.00
N GLU A 290 15.12 12.63 7.17
CA GLU A 290 15.37 13.19 5.83
C GLU A 290 16.24 12.27 4.93
N GLY A 291 16.02 10.96 5.05
CA GLY A 291 16.73 9.94 4.26
C GLY A 291 18.04 9.46 4.86
N VAL A 292 18.39 9.89 6.07
CA VAL A 292 19.57 9.42 6.81
C VAL A 292 19.19 8.28 7.75
N TYR A 293 20.01 7.24 7.79
CA TYR A 293 19.89 6.15 8.77
C TYR A 293 21.28 5.72 9.24
N ASP A 294 21.49 5.61 10.55
CA ASP A 294 22.78 5.33 11.18
C ASP A 294 23.91 6.21 10.61
N GLY A 295 23.66 7.52 10.46
CA GLY A 295 24.63 8.50 9.95
C GLY A 295 24.88 8.46 8.43
N LYS A 296 24.28 7.53 7.70
CA LYS A 296 24.43 7.39 6.25
C LYS A 296 23.22 7.97 5.50
N GLN A 297 23.47 8.83 4.49
CA GLN A 297 22.42 9.27 3.55
C GLN A 297 22.06 8.11 2.63
N ILE A 298 20.87 7.57 2.78
CA ILE A 298 20.33 6.46 1.98
C ILE A 298 19.49 7.00 0.83
N VAL A 299 18.55 7.90 1.14
CA VAL A 299 17.67 8.54 0.15
C VAL A 299 18.01 10.01 0.07
N PRO A 300 18.18 10.60 -1.12
CA PRO A 300 18.52 12.03 -1.23
C PRO A 300 17.47 12.92 -0.54
N LYS A 301 17.92 13.84 0.31
CA LYS A 301 17.05 14.82 0.98
C LYS A 301 16.25 15.64 -0.04
N SER A 302 16.90 16.08 -1.13
CA SER A 302 16.25 16.84 -2.20
C SER A 302 15.15 16.09 -2.92
N TYR A 303 15.28 14.76 -3.05
CA TYR A 303 14.22 13.91 -3.57
C TYR A 303 13.03 13.82 -2.60
N LEU A 304 13.28 13.61 -1.31
CA LEU A 304 12.23 13.56 -0.30
C LEU A 304 11.44 14.85 -0.21
N GLN A 305 12.10 16.02 -0.33
CA GLN A 305 11.42 17.31 -0.38
C GLN A 305 10.43 17.40 -1.54
N GLN A 306 10.83 16.91 -2.72
CA GLN A 306 9.91 16.82 -3.86
C GLN A 306 8.80 15.79 -3.62
N ALA A 307 9.14 14.62 -3.03
CA ALA A 307 8.19 13.53 -2.78
C ALA A 307 7.07 13.93 -1.82
N PHE A 308 7.33 14.83 -0.89
CA PHE A 308 6.36 15.34 0.09
C PHE A 308 5.65 16.62 -0.34
N THR A 309 5.90 17.08 -1.54
CA THR A 309 5.22 18.27 -2.08
C THR A 309 4.08 17.82 -3.01
N PRO A 310 2.81 18.06 -2.64
CA PRO A 310 1.68 17.77 -3.51
C PRO A 310 1.80 18.56 -4.82
N ILE A 311 1.63 17.88 -5.94
CA ILE A 311 1.67 18.54 -7.24
C ILE A 311 0.29 19.13 -7.53
N PRO A 312 0.19 20.43 -7.84
CA PRO A 312 -1.08 21.12 -8.11
C PRO A 312 -1.66 20.65 -9.45
N MET A 313 -2.48 19.62 -9.40
CA MET A 313 -3.28 19.13 -10.53
C MET A 313 -4.70 18.82 -10.05
N LEU A 314 -5.63 18.74 -10.97
CA LEU A 314 -7.00 18.37 -10.64
C LEU A 314 -7.12 16.85 -10.43
N THR A 315 -7.94 16.44 -9.48
CA THR A 315 -8.42 15.06 -9.38
C THR A 315 -9.46 14.79 -10.47
N LYS A 316 -9.81 13.53 -10.68
CA LYS A 316 -10.93 13.16 -11.57
C LYS A 316 -12.28 13.78 -11.18
N TYR A 317 -12.37 14.38 -10.00
CA TYR A 317 -13.55 15.11 -9.50
C TYR A 317 -13.43 16.63 -9.63
N LEU A 318 -12.45 17.12 -10.39
CA LEU A 318 -12.17 18.54 -10.62
C LEU A 318 -11.78 19.33 -9.35
N THR A 319 -11.34 18.63 -8.32
CA THR A 319 -10.81 19.22 -7.07
C THR A 319 -9.28 19.25 -7.10
N PRO A 320 -8.61 20.28 -6.55
CA PRO A 320 -7.15 20.31 -6.50
C PRO A 320 -6.59 19.14 -5.68
N ASN A 321 -5.56 18.45 -6.20
CA ASN A 321 -4.77 17.53 -5.42
C ASN A 321 -3.93 18.29 -4.40
N ARG A 322 -4.18 18.07 -3.11
CA ARG A 322 -3.41 18.66 -2.00
C ARG A 322 -2.87 17.61 -1.04
N ARG A 323 -3.01 16.32 -1.38
CA ARG A 323 -2.77 15.22 -0.45
C ARG A 323 -1.82 14.15 -0.97
N TYR A 324 -1.26 14.31 -2.17
CA TYR A 324 -0.42 13.27 -2.77
C TYR A 324 0.73 13.89 -3.56
N GLY A 325 1.94 13.46 -3.23
CA GLY A 325 3.17 13.83 -3.93
C GLY A 325 3.71 12.71 -4.82
N LEU A 326 4.99 12.35 -4.69
CA LEU A 326 5.61 11.26 -5.45
C LEU A 326 5.41 9.93 -4.69
N HIS A 327 4.26 9.30 -4.84
CA HIS A 327 3.84 8.08 -4.14
C HIS A 327 3.83 8.19 -2.60
N PHE A 328 3.71 9.41 -2.07
CA PHE A 328 3.48 9.67 -0.66
C PHE A 328 2.18 10.42 -0.44
N TRP A 329 1.45 10.02 0.57
CA TRP A 329 0.34 10.79 1.10
C TRP A 329 0.87 11.90 1.99
N VAL A 330 0.27 13.07 1.89
CA VAL A 330 0.69 14.27 2.59
C VAL A 330 -0.52 14.95 3.21
N TYR A 331 -0.43 15.28 4.48
CA TYR A 331 -1.36 16.16 5.15
C TYR A 331 -0.62 17.42 5.60
N GLN A 332 -1.14 18.58 5.28
CA GLN A 332 -0.55 19.85 5.66
C GLN A 332 -1.65 20.83 6.05
N ASP A 333 -1.55 21.39 7.25
CA ASP A 333 -2.27 22.56 7.68
C ASP A 333 -1.29 23.60 8.28
N LYS A 334 -1.83 24.69 8.90
CA LYS A 334 -0.99 25.73 9.51
C LYS A 334 -0.10 25.21 10.65
N SER A 335 -0.51 24.16 11.35
CA SER A 335 0.11 23.68 12.58
C SER A 335 0.81 22.31 12.41
N VAL A 336 0.30 21.45 11.53
CA VAL A 336 0.73 20.04 11.42
C VAL A 336 1.11 19.72 9.98
N SER A 337 2.20 18.98 9.83
CA SER A 337 2.62 18.37 8.57
C SER A 337 2.87 16.89 8.81
N ILE A 338 2.26 16.04 7.99
CA ILE A 338 2.38 14.58 8.05
C ILE A 338 2.74 14.07 6.67
N ASN A 339 3.85 13.34 6.56
CA ASN A 339 4.20 12.55 5.39
C ASN A 339 3.92 11.09 5.73
N TYR A 340 3.13 10.38 4.92
CA TYR A 340 2.76 9.06 5.37
C TYR A 340 2.61 8.03 4.27
N PHE A 341 2.89 6.79 4.65
CA PHE A 341 2.58 5.59 3.91
C PHE A 341 1.16 5.15 4.25
N HIS A 342 0.40 4.75 3.25
CA HIS A 342 -0.98 4.29 3.45
C HIS A 342 -1.25 3.03 2.65
N GLY A 343 -1.64 1.97 3.33
CA GLY A 343 -2.07 0.70 2.77
C GLY A 343 -3.56 0.44 2.97
N LEU A 344 -4.09 -0.48 2.17
CA LEU A 344 -5.44 -1.01 2.34
C LEU A 344 -5.63 -1.48 3.79
N GLN A 345 -6.86 -1.50 4.28
CA GLN A 345 -7.21 -1.94 5.64
C GLN A 345 -6.54 -1.12 6.76
N GLY A 346 -5.98 0.07 6.44
CA GLY A 346 -5.41 0.98 7.42
C GLY A 346 -3.99 0.64 7.86
N GLN A 347 -3.16 0.10 6.97
CA GLN A 347 -1.74 0.04 7.23
C GLN A 347 -1.18 1.47 7.15
N TYR A 348 -0.58 1.96 8.23
CA TYR A 348 -0.07 3.33 8.31
C TYR A 348 1.35 3.39 8.86
N ILE A 349 2.17 4.23 8.25
CA ILE A 349 3.38 4.80 8.87
C ILE A 349 3.23 6.31 8.75
N LEU A 350 2.88 6.99 9.84
CA LEU A 350 2.65 8.42 9.88
C LEU A 350 3.90 9.11 10.44
N VAL A 351 4.50 10.02 9.68
CA VAL A 351 5.72 10.73 10.06
C VAL A 351 5.43 12.22 10.22
N PHE A 352 5.73 12.76 11.40
CA PHE A 352 5.56 14.15 11.78
C PHE A 352 6.93 14.82 11.95
N PRO A 353 7.50 15.45 10.92
CA PRO A 353 8.86 15.97 10.97
C PRO A 353 9.07 17.00 12.08
N LYS A 354 8.12 17.94 12.24
CA LYS A 354 8.21 19.01 13.25
C LYS A 354 8.12 18.50 14.69
N GLU A 355 7.34 17.42 14.91
CA GLU A 355 7.13 16.85 16.25
C GLU A 355 8.14 15.75 16.58
N LYS A 356 9.00 15.36 15.63
CA LYS A 356 9.89 14.19 15.70
C LYS A 356 9.13 12.93 16.12
N LEU A 357 7.92 12.74 15.58
CA LEU A 357 6.99 11.68 15.96
C LEU A 357 6.75 10.75 14.76
N ILE A 358 6.70 9.45 15.04
CA ILE A 358 6.24 8.42 14.09
C ILE A 358 5.16 7.59 14.78
N ILE A 359 4.12 7.25 14.01
CA ILE A 359 3.09 6.31 14.43
C ILE A 359 3.05 5.19 13.39
N VAL A 360 3.14 3.95 13.83
CA VAL A 360 2.92 2.77 12.99
C VAL A 360 1.65 2.07 13.45
N ARG A 361 0.80 1.71 12.51
CA ARG A 361 -0.39 0.91 12.78
C ARG A 361 -0.54 -0.18 11.72
N THR A 362 -0.78 -1.41 12.15
CA THR A 362 -1.21 -2.53 11.30
C THR A 362 -2.56 -3.08 11.75
N GLY A 363 -3.30 -3.74 10.86
CA GLY A 363 -4.58 -4.37 11.17
C GLY A 363 -5.44 -4.60 9.92
N HIS A 364 -6.71 -5.01 10.12
CA HIS A 364 -7.57 -5.55 9.06
C HIS A 364 -8.66 -4.60 8.55
N LYS A 365 -8.88 -3.47 9.22
CA LYS A 365 -9.95 -2.52 8.85
C LYS A 365 -9.49 -1.08 9.00
N ARG A 366 -10.09 -0.18 8.26
CA ARG A 366 -9.96 1.27 8.39
C ARG A 366 -11.31 1.95 8.27
N SER A 367 -11.36 3.23 8.56
CA SER A 367 -12.56 4.03 8.29
C SER A 367 -12.78 4.19 6.79
N GLU A 368 -14.02 4.02 6.35
CA GLU A 368 -14.47 4.39 5.01
C GLU A 368 -14.83 5.88 4.90
N GLU A 369 -14.90 6.57 6.04
CA GLU A 369 -15.17 7.99 6.14
C GLU A 369 -13.88 8.79 6.01
N TYR A 370 -13.98 9.96 5.39
CA TYR A 370 -12.86 10.86 5.17
C TYR A 370 -13.11 12.22 5.79
N GLY A 371 -12.08 12.82 6.37
CA GLY A 371 -12.13 14.14 7.00
C GLY A 371 -11.01 15.06 6.54
N VAL A 372 -11.14 16.34 6.85
CA VAL A 372 -10.15 17.40 6.61
C VAL A 372 -9.75 18.08 7.93
N GLY A 373 -8.71 18.90 7.90
CA GLY A 373 -7.90 19.42 9.00
C GLY A 373 -8.51 19.97 10.28
N ASP A 374 -9.76 20.31 10.35
CA ASP A 374 -10.39 20.77 11.60
C ASP A 374 -10.51 19.67 12.68
N PHE A 375 -10.23 18.43 12.30
CA PHE A 375 -10.15 17.30 13.23
C PHE A 375 -9.11 17.46 14.35
N PHE A 376 -8.01 18.18 14.10
CA PHE A 376 -6.99 18.37 15.13
C PHE A 376 -7.44 19.32 16.24
N LYS A 377 -8.40 20.19 15.96
CA LYS A 377 -8.94 21.16 16.93
C LYS A 377 -10.09 20.61 17.74
N ASN A 378 -10.89 19.70 17.17
CA ASN A 378 -12.08 19.12 17.79
C ASN A 378 -12.25 17.64 17.44
N ALA A 379 -11.54 16.75 18.14
CA ALA A 379 -11.65 15.29 17.98
C ALA A 379 -13.09 14.73 18.17
N ASN A 380 -14.01 15.52 18.69
CA ASN A 380 -15.40 15.15 18.94
C ASN A 380 -16.41 15.68 17.90
N ARG A 381 -15.98 16.48 16.92
CA ARG A 381 -16.83 16.94 15.82
C ARG A 381 -16.36 16.29 14.50
N LEU A 382 -16.92 15.13 14.22
CA LEU A 382 -16.90 14.49 12.92
C LEU A 382 -17.90 15.23 12.02
N ASP A 383 -17.43 16.17 11.24
CA ASP A 383 -18.22 16.72 10.14
C ASP A 383 -18.15 15.74 8.98
N LEU A 384 -19.09 14.78 8.97
CA LEU A 384 -19.18 13.66 8.05
C LEU A 384 -19.80 14.08 6.71
N ASN A 385 -19.21 15.06 6.06
CA ASN A 385 -19.68 15.43 4.73
C ASN A 385 -19.09 14.50 3.69
N THR A 386 -19.91 13.80 2.91
CA THR A 386 -19.53 12.88 1.82
C THR A 386 -18.59 13.49 0.77
N ASN A 387 -18.49 14.82 0.70
CA ASN A 387 -17.55 15.53 -0.17
C ASN A 387 -16.09 15.36 0.26
N TYR A 388 -15.79 14.97 1.48
CA TYR A 388 -14.42 14.82 1.98
C TYR A 388 -13.69 13.58 1.45
N THR A 389 -14.40 12.55 0.94
CA THR A 389 -13.76 11.41 0.26
C THR A 389 -12.86 11.84 -0.91
N ARG A 390 -13.11 13.01 -1.47
CA ARG A 390 -12.39 13.58 -2.62
C ARG A 390 -11.14 14.37 -2.25
N ILE A 391 -11.10 14.95 -1.06
CA ILE A 391 -10.03 15.85 -0.61
C ILE A 391 -9.47 15.53 0.78
N GLY A 392 -10.17 14.71 1.57
CA GLY A 392 -9.82 14.37 2.94
C GLY A 392 -8.92 13.15 3.08
N HIS A 393 -8.72 12.74 4.32
CA HIS A 393 -7.95 11.60 4.77
C HIS A 393 -8.84 10.67 5.60
N PRO A 394 -8.57 9.35 5.71
CA PRO A 394 -9.37 8.44 6.51
C PRO A 394 -9.52 8.94 7.96
N THR A 395 -10.73 8.91 8.52
CA THR A 395 -11.01 9.52 9.83
C THR A 395 -10.39 8.78 11.00
N ASP A 396 -10.18 7.48 10.86
CA ASP A 396 -9.48 6.66 11.87
C ASP A 396 -8.02 7.12 12.07
N LEU A 397 -7.36 7.59 11.02
CA LEU A 397 -6.00 8.15 11.09
C LEU A 397 -5.90 9.25 12.17
N PHE A 398 -6.86 10.16 12.21
CA PHE A 398 -6.87 11.26 13.19
C PHE A 398 -7.06 10.75 14.62
N ARG A 399 -7.87 9.70 14.82
CA ARG A 399 -8.03 9.09 16.14
C ARG A 399 -6.76 8.37 16.60
N TYR A 400 -6.05 7.66 15.72
CA TYR A 400 -4.74 7.09 16.04
C TYR A 400 -3.73 8.17 16.46
N ILE A 401 -3.70 9.32 15.78
CA ILE A 401 -2.85 10.45 16.14
C ILE A 401 -3.19 10.97 17.55
N HIS A 402 -4.49 11.11 17.88
CA HIS A 402 -4.92 11.53 19.21
C HIS A 402 -4.47 10.54 20.29
N ILE A 403 -4.64 9.25 20.08
CA ILE A 403 -4.20 8.19 21.00
C ILE A 403 -2.69 8.24 21.19
N ALA A 404 -1.91 8.38 20.11
CA ALA A 404 -0.45 8.49 20.20
C ALA A 404 0.00 9.71 21.03
N ARG A 405 -0.59 10.86 20.82
CA ARG A 405 -0.25 12.07 21.60
C ARG A 405 -0.62 11.94 23.08
N LYS A 406 -1.70 11.25 23.39
CA LYS A 406 -2.10 10.93 24.77
C LYS A 406 -1.09 9.97 25.41
N SER A 407 -0.68 8.89 24.71
CA SER A 407 0.27 7.92 25.25
C SER A 407 1.63 8.53 25.58
N ILE A 408 2.09 9.50 24.80
CA ILE A 408 3.35 10.21 25.06
C ILE A 408 3.27 11.05 26.35
N LYS A 409 2.15 11.76 26.59
CA LYS A 409 1.98 12.58 27.78
C LYS A 409 2.04 11.73 29.05
N LEU A 410 1.33 10.62 29.07
CA LEU A 410 1.29 9.70 30.22
C LEU A 410 2.63 9.01 30.47
N SER A 411 3.42 8.71 29.44
CA SER A 411 4.77 8.14 29.61
C SER A 411 5.79 9.12 30.22
N HIS A 412 5.51 10.42 30.19
CA HIS A 412 6.34 11.45 30.85
C HIS A 412 5.95 11.71 32.32
N GLU A 413 4.73 11.37 32.72
CA GLU A 413 4.24 11.52 34.10
C GLU A 413 4.63 10.34 35.01
N VAL A 414 5.02 9.21 34.42
CA VAL A 414 5.43 7.98 35.15
C VAL A 414 6.95 7.91 35.37
N LYS A 415 7.74 8.85 34.85
CA LYS A 415 9.19 9.00 35.12
C LYS A 415 9.45 10.10 36.14
#